data_eb4a42d017033c656ce3682ab2c7088c
#
_entry.id   eb4a42d017033c656ce3682ab2c7088c
#
_cell.length_a   1.000
_cell.length_b   1.000
_cell.length_c   1.000
_cell.angle_alpha   90.00
_cell.angle_beta   90.00
_cell.angle_gamma   90.00
#
_symmetry.space_group_name_H-M   'P 1'
#
loop_
_entity.id
_entity.type
_entity.pdbx_description
1 polymer ?
#
loop_
_entity_poly.entity_id
_entity_poly.type
_entity_poly.pdbx_seq_one_letter_code
_entity_poly.pdbx_strand_id
1 'polypeptide(L)'
;IKKELEENKEPQPFELGNLNTKRDFGNSFDYVEAIWLMINNNIPKDYIVSTNESYSLYEFITLAFKCANIPISWHIDIENPLNTKVFYNNKSNYLLLKINQKYYRPTEVENLVGSNLEIKRDLKWKPKTTFKDMIKEMIDNDINLINQKKPY
;
A
#
# COMPACT_ATOMS: atom_id res chain seq x y z
N ILE A 1 -15.87 -2.48 1.65
CA ILE A 1 -15.97 -1.59 2.82
C ILE A 1 -16.70 -0.28 2.48
N LYS A 2 -16.17 0.59 1.57
CA LYS A 2 -16.76 1.92 1.33
C LYS A 2 -18.24 1.85 0.97
N LYS A 3 -18.61 1.00 0.01
CA LYS A 3 -20.00 0.81 -0.42
C LYS A 3 -20.91 0.31 0.72
N GLU A 4 -20.43 -0.64 1.52
CA GLU A 4 -21.18 -1.18 2.66
C GLU A 4 -21.43 -0.12 3.72
N LEU A 5 -20.42 0.74 3.99
CA LEU A 5 -20.56 1.85 4.92
C LEU A 5 -21.55 2.92 4.42
N GLU A 6 -21.56 3.21 3.12
CA GLU A 6 -22.52 4.14 2.49
C GLU A 6 -23.95 3.60 2.54
N GLU A 7 -24.10 2.26 2.49
CA GLU A 7 -25.39 1.56 2.65
C GLU A 7 -25.77 1.32 4.14
N ASN A 8 -25.02 1.85 5.10
CA ASN A 8 -25.16 1.61 6.55
C ASN A 8 -25.12 0.11 6.93
N LYS A 9 -24.36 -0.67 6.18
CA LYS A 9 -24.11 -2.08 6.46
C LYS A 9 -22.78 -2.28 7.18
N GLU A 10 -22.71 -3.26 8.06
CA GLU A 10 -21.46 -3.68 8.68
C GLU A 10 -20.59 -4.38 7.62
N PRO A 11 -19.38 -3.85 7.33
CA PRO A 11 -18.49 -4.49 6.37
C PRO A 11 -17.84 -5.74 6.95
N GLN A 12 -17.49 -6.68 6.09
CA GLN A 12 -16.62 -7.78 6.48
C GLN A 12 -15.21 -7.23 6.74
N PRO A 13 -14.64 -7.40 7.94
CA PRO A 13 -13.29 -6.93 8.22
C PRO A 13 -12.27 -7.72 7.39
N PHE A 14 -11.34 -7.04 6.76
CA PHE A 14 -10.24 -7.73 6.11
C PHE A 14 -9.12 -8.07 7.09
N GLU A 15 -8.35 -9.12 6.76
CA GLU A 15 -7.35 -9.68 7.64
C GLU A 15 -5.96 -9.51 7.01
N LEU A 16 -5.00 -9.10 7.83
CA LEU A 16 -3.61 -8.89 7.42
C LEU A 16 -2.65 -9.56 8.43
N GLY A 17 -1.36 -9.59 8.04
CA GLY A 17 -0.26 -10.00 8.89
C GLY A 17 0.39 -8.82 9.62
N ASN A 18 1.73 -8.80 9.64
CA ASN A 18 2.51 -7.78 10.32
C ASN A 18 2.38 -6.41 9.63
N LEU A 19 1.88 -5.42 10.36
CA LEU A 19 1.70 -4.06 9.85
C LEU A 19 2.96 -3.18 9.94
N ASN A 20 3.96 -3.61 10.70
CA ASN A 20 5.16 -2.82 10.97
C ASN A 20 6.25 -3.03 9.92
N THR A 21 6.13 -4.06 9.09
CA THR A 21 7.09 -4.32 8.01
C THR A 21 7.07 -3.20 7.00
N LYS A 22 8.27 -2.73 6.64
CA LYS A 22 8.47 -1.66 5.67
C LYS A 22 8.90 -2.21 4.32
N ARG A 23 8.33 -1.67 3.27
CA ARG A 23 8.62 -2.05 1.88
C ARG A 23 8.76 -0.80 1.02
N ASP A 24 9.55 -0.93 -0.02
CA ASP A 24 9.65 0.06 -1.09
C ASP A 24 8.46 -0.13 -2.02
N PHE A 25 7.50 0.79 -1.95
CA PHE A 25 6.31 0.77 -2.79
C PHE A 25 6.48 1.75 -3.95
N GLY A 26 6.47 1.24 -5.17
CA GLY A 26 6.59 2.08 -6.36
C GLY A 26 5.45 1.90 -7.35
N ASN A 27 5.19 2.95 -8.12
CA ASN A 27 4.17 2.95 -9.16
C ASN A 27 4.60 2.08 -10.34
N SER A 28 3.71 1.23 -10.83
CA SER A 28 3.98 0.30 -11.94
C SER A 28 4.33 1.00 -13.24
N PHE A 29 3.75 2.17 -13.53
CA PHE A 29 4.06 2.94 -14.73
C PHE A 29 5.49 3.49 -14.68
N ASP A 30 5.96 3.96 -13.53
CA ASP A 30 7.35 4.38 -13.36
C ASP A 30 8.31 3.20 -13.60
N TYR A 31 7.94 2.00 -13.12
CA TYR A 31 8.76 0.80 -13.30
C TYR A 31 8.78 0.29 -14.75
N VAL A 32 7.65 0.40 -15.45
CA VAL A 32 7.60 0.09 -16.90
C VAL A 32 8.51 1.03 -17.68
N GLU A 33 8.56 2.31 -17.34
CA GLU A 33 9.50 3.26 -17.96
C GLU A 33 10.96 2.85 -17.70
N ALA A 34 11.30 2.42 -16.47
CA ALA A 34 12.63 1.92 -16.16
C ALA A 34 12.99 0.70 -17.04
N ILE A 35 12.08 -0.26 -17.14
CA ILE A 35 12.27 -1.47 -17.99
C ILE A 35 12.48 -1.07 -19.44
N TRP A 36 11.69 -0.12 -19.97
CA TRP A 36 11.84 0.38 -21.32
C TRP A 36 13.24 0.98 -21.56
N LEU A 37 13.74 1.79 -20.63
CA LEU A 37 15.07 2.37 -20.72
C LEU A 37 16.17 1.30 -20.65
N MET A 38 15.99 0.26 -19.81
CA MET A 38 16.94 -0.85 -19.73
C MET A 38 17.04 -1.64 -21.02
N ILE A 39 15.90 -1.94 -21.66
CA ILE A 39 15.85 -2.71 -22.92
C ILE A 39 16.46 -1.92 -24.09
N ASN A 40 16.28 -0.61 -24.09
CA ASN A 40 16.82 0.26 -25.16
C ASN A 40 18.24 0.77 -24.87
N ASN A 41 18.89 0.30 -23.81
CA ASN A 41 20.28 0.64 -23.53
C ASN A 41 21.23 -0.25 -24.32
N ASN A 42 22.25 0.36 -24.94
CA ASN A 42 23.25 -0.37 -25.72
C ASN A 42 24.14 -1.31 -24.90
N ILE A 43 24.22 -1.09 -23.60
CA ILE A 43 25.05 -1.90 -22.69
C ILE A 43 24.11 -2.66 -21.76
N PRO A 44 23.96 -3.98 -21.92
CA PRO A 44 23.18 -4.80 -21.02
C PRO A 44 23.75 -4.77 -19.61
N LYS A 45 22.89 -4.48 -18.63
CA LYS A 45 23.27 -4.44 -17.20
C LYS A 45 22.04 -4.66 -16.32
N ASP A 46 22.25 -5.29 -15.16
CA ASP A 46 21.25 -5.45 -14.13
C ASP A 46 21.10 -4.15 -13.33
N TYR A 47 19.88 -3.77 -13.02
CA TYR A 47 19.55 -2.60 -12.20
C TYR A 47 18.54 -2.92 -11.12
N ILE A 48 18.70 -2.29 -9.97
CA ILE A 48 17.65 -2.23 -8.94
C ILE A 48 16.71 -1.08 -9.30
N VAL A 49 15.46 -1.41 -9.60
CA VAL A 49 14.38 -0.44 -9.82
C VAL A 49 13.60 -0.28 -8.53
N SER A 50 13.72 0.88 -7.90
CA SER A 50 13.14 1.16 -6.58
C SER A 50 12.87 2.65 -6.40
N THR A 51 12.07 2.99 -5.39
CA THR A 51 11.82 4.40 -5.05
C THR A 51 12.88 4.99 -4.14
N ASN A 52 13.70 4.15 -3.50
CA ASN A 52 14.67 4.52 -2.47
C ASN A 52 14.02 4.99 -1.16
N GLU A 53 12.75 4.72 -1.00
CA GLU A 53 11.96 5.03 0.20
C GLU A 53 11.21 3.77 0.66
N SER A 54 11.00 3.62 1.95
CA SER A 54 10.21 2.51 2.48
C SER A 54 9.15 3.00 3.45
N TYR A 55 7.98 2.40 3.35
CA TYR A 55 6.82 2.69 4.18
C TYR A 55 6.29 1.42 4.81
N SER A 56 5.73 1.53 6.01
CA SER A 56 5.08 0.41 6.68
C SER A 56 3.69 0.14 6.07
N LEU A 57 3.21 -1.08 6.25
CA LEU A 57 1.85 -1.42 5.87
C LEU A 57 0.82 -0.61 6.70
N TYR A 58 1.17 -0.26 7.94
CA TYR A 58 0.40 0.65 8.78
C TYR A 58 0.21 2.03 8.10
N GLU A 59 1.29 2.62 7.59
CA GLU A 59 1.25 3.92 6.90
C GLU A 59 0.43 3.82 5.61
N PHE A 60 0.62 2.73 4.85
CA PHE A 60 -0.14 2.47 3.63
C PHE A 60 -1.65 2.45 3.90
N ILE A 61 -2.08 1.65 4.88
CA ILE A 61 -3.50 1.48 5.23
C ILE A 61 -4.09 2.80 5.74
N THR A 62 -3.37 3.50 6.62
CA THR A 62 -3.83 4.78 7.15
C THR A 62 -4.07 5.79 6.03
N LEU A 63 -3.15 5.85 5.07
CA LEU A 63 -3.28 6.75 3.94
C LEU A 63 -4.39 6.31 2.97
N ALA A 64 -4.57 5.01 2.73
CA ALA A 64 -5.62 4.48 1.88
C ALA A 64 -7.02 4.83 2.42
N PHE A 65 -7.27 4.62 3.71
CA PHE A 65 -8.53 5.01 4.34
C PHE A 65 -8.75 6.53 4.28
N LYS A 66 -7.69 7.31 4.49
CA LYS A 66 -7.76 8.77 4.36
C LYS A 66 -8.13 9.20 2.94
N CYS A 67 -7.52 8.61 1.91
CA CYS A 67 -7.84 8.88 0.50
C CYS A 67 -9.27 8.47 0.15
N ALA A 68 -9.77 7.39 0.74
CA ALA A 68 -11.15 6.93 0.58
C ALA A 68 -12.20 7.79 1.32
N ASN A 69 -11.77 8.78 2.12
CA ASN A 69 -12.61 9.56 3.04
C ASN A 69 -13.37 8.66 4.04
N ILE A 70 -12.70 7.62 4.55
CA ILE A 70 -13.23 6.73 5.59
C ILE A 70 -12.50 7.08 6.89
N PRO A 71 -13.16 7.72 7.85
CA PRO A 71 -12.55 8.01 9.15
C PRO A 71 -12.34 6.74 9.93
N ILE A 72 -11.13 6.55 10.43
CA ILE A 72 -10.74 5.34 11.18
C ILE A 72 -10.15 5.69 12.53
N SER A 73 -10.23 4.74 13.46
CA SER A 73 -9.48 4.72 14.71
C SER A 73 -8.68 3.42 14.82
N TRP A 74 -7.42 3.56 15.20
CA TRP A 74 -6.53 2.44 15.47
C TRP A 74 -6.62 2.03 16.95
N HIS A 75 -6.76 0.74 17.17
CA HIS A 75 -6.51 0.11 18.47
C HIS A 75 -5.22 -0.70 18.33
N ILE A 76 -4.11 -0.13 18.83
CA ILE A 76 -2.78 -0.73 18.73
C ILE A 76 -2.44 -1.37 20.08
N ASP A 77 -2.16 -2.67 20.07
CA ASP A 77 -1.64 -3.40 21.22
C ASP A 77 -0.13 -3.60 21.00
N ILE A 78 0.67 -2.90 21.81
CA ILE A 78 2.13 -2.92 21.69
C ILE A 78 2.69 -4.23 22.22
N GLU A 79 2.08 -4.82 23.26
CA GLU A 79 2.53 -6.06 23.87
C GLU A 79 2.18 -7.27 23.01
N ASN A 80 1.00 -7.23 22.36
CA ASN A 80 0.57 -8.28 21.46
C ASN A 80 0.05 -7.70 20.12
N PRO A 81 0.91 -7.52 19.13
CA PRO A 81 0.53 -6.93 17.83
C PRO A 81 -0.63 -7.65 17.11
N LEU A 82 -0.88 -8.94 17.43
CA LEU A 82 -2.02 -9.69 16.87
C LEU A 82 -3.37 -9.13 17.31
N ASN A 83 -3.43 -8.39 18.42
CA ASN A 83 -4.65 -7.73 18.88
C ASN A 83 -4.91 -6.38 18.21
N THR A 84 -4.02 -5.91 17.35
CA THR A 84 -4.19 -4.65 16.64
C THR A 84 -5.40 -4.70 15.70
N LYS A 85 -6.23 -3.67 15.76
CA LYS A 85 -7.50 -3.56 15.01
C LYS A 85 -7.70 -2.15 14.48
N VAL A 86 -8.50 -2.04 13.41
CA VAL A 86 -8.98 -0.76 12.89
C VAL A 86 -10.50 -0.74 12.94
N PHE A 87 -11.04 0.32 13.48
CA PHE A 87 -12.48 0.55 13.56
C PHE A 87 -12.90 1.74 12.71
N TYR A 88 -14.13 1.71 12.23
CA TYR A 88 -14.77 2.86 11.62
C TYR A 88 -15.07 3.90 12.70
N ASN A 89 -14.45 5.05 12.59
CA ASN A 89 -14.58 6.12 13.60
C ASN A 89 -15.90 6.90 13.41
N ASN A 90 -17.01 6.25 13.73
CA ASN A 90 -18.34 6.84 13.79
C ASN A 90 -19.18 6.16 14.88
N LYS A 91 -20.49 6.47 14.93
CA LYS A 91 -21.42 5.88 15.92
C LYS A 91 -21.53 4.35 15.84
N SER A 92 -21.34 3.76 14.67
CA SER A 92 -21.44 2.30 14.45
C SER A 92 -20.24 1.54 15.00
N ASN A 93 -19.05 2.17 14.99
CA ASN A 93 -17.78 1.60 15.43
C ASN A 93 -17.50 0.18 14.83
N TYR A 94 -17.83 -0.01 13.55
CA TYR A 94 -17.62 -1.29 12.89
C TYR A 94 -16.14 -1.65 12.79
N LEU A 95 -15.82 -2.94 12.96
CA LEU A 95 -14.48 -3.46 12.75
C LEU A 95 -14.18 -3.50 11.24
N LEU A 96 -13.10 -2.83 10.81
CA LEU A 96 -12.69 -2.76 9.40
C LEU A 96 -11.50 -3.66 9.07
N LEU A 97 -10.59 -3.83 10.03
CA LEU A 97 -9.37 -4.62 9.87
C LEU A 97 -8.98 -5.27 11.19
N LYS A 98 -8.47 -6.49 11.11
CA LYS A 98 -7.80 -7.20 12.21
C LYS A 98 -6.55 -7.93 11.73
N ILE A 99 -5.62 -8.17 12.65
CA ILE A 99 -4.47 -9.01 12.38
C ILE A 99 -4.87 -10.47 12.54
N ASN A 100 -4.42 -11.31 11.60
CA ASN A 100 -4.61 -12.76 11.67
C ASN A 100 -3.25 -13.46 11.70
N GLN A 101 -3.07 -14.34 12.70
CA GLN A 101 -1.86 -15.14 12.88
C GLN A 101 -1.46 -15.93 11.62
N LYS A 102 -2.43 -16.38 10.83
CA LYS A 102 -2.21 -17.11 9.58
C LYS A 102 -1.33 -16.34 8.59
N TYR A 103 -1.43 -15.00 8.57
CA TYR A 103 -0.67 -14.12 7.70
C TYR A 103 0.56 -13.49 8.37
N TYR A 104 0.75 -13.75 9.67
CA TYR A 104 1.88 -13.25 10.41
C TYR A 104 3.08 -14.19 10.25
N ARG A 105 4.11 -13.74 9.53
CA ARG A 105 5.29 -14.56 9.24
C ARG A 105 6.27 -14.48 10.41
N PRO A 106 6.76 -15.62 10.96
CA PRO A 106 7.70 -15.63 12.10
C PRO A 106 9.05 -14.98 11.77
N THR A 107 9.48 -15.13 10.50
CA THR A 107 10.76 -14.59 10.00
C THR A 107 10.47 -13.64 8.85
N GLU A 108 10.23 -12.39 9.15
CA GLU A 108 9.97 -11.37 8.15
C GLU A 108 11.09 -10.32 8.17
N VAL A 109 11.54 -9.91 6.98
CA VAL A 109 12.48 -8.80 6.87
C VAL A 109 11.74 -7.51 7.27
N GLU A 110 12.19 -6.88 8.34
CA GLU A 110 11.53 -5.71 8.91
C GLU A 110 11.50 -4.52 7.96
N ASN A 111 12.61 -4.30 7.25
CA ASN A 111 12.73 -3.19 6.30
C ASN A 111 13.43 -3.67 5.02
N LEU A 112 12.74 -3.52 3.90
CA LEU A 112 13.27 -3.79 2.57
C LEU A 112 13.12 -2.57 1.69
N VAL A 113 14.25 -1.94 1.38
CA VAL A 113 14.34 -0.77 0.50
C VAL A 113 15.44 -0.98 -0.52
N GLY A 114 15.17 -0.66 -1.78
CA GLY A 114 16.16 -0.73 -2.85
C GLY A 114 16.96 0.57 -2.98
N SER A 115 18.15 0.48 -3.60
CA SER A 115 18.92 1.65 -4.01
C SER A 115 18.84 1.84 -5.52
N ASN A 116 18.30 2.95 -5.96
CA ASN A 116 18.14 3.30 -7.37
C ASN A 116 19.31 4.16 -7.92
N LEU A 117 20.41 4.26 -7.19
CA LEU A 117 21.53 5.14 -7.56
C LEU A 117 22.16 4.78 -8.92
N GLU A 118 22.29 3.49 -9.22
CA GLU A 118 22.90 3.06 -10.48
C GLU A 118 22.01 3.37 -11.68
N ILE A 119 20.74 3.00 -11.65
CA ILE A 119 19.82 3.28 -12.76
C ILE A 119 19.64 4.79 -12.96
N LYS A 120 19.64 5.56 -11.88
CA LYS A 120 19.60 7.03 -11.92
C LYS A 120 20.83 7.61 -12.59
N ARG A 121 22.03 7.09 -12.26
CA ARG A 121 23.29 7.52 -12.85
C ARG A 121 23.38 7.19 -14.33
N ASP A 122 23.09 5.94 -14.68
CA ASP A 122 23.34 5.37 -16.01
C ASP A 122 22.22 5.70 -17.00
N LEU A 123 20.98 5.55 -16.62
CA LEU A 123 19.79 5.73 -17.48
C LEU A 123 19.01 7.02 -17.21
N LYS A 124 19.45 7.84 -16.25
CA LYS A 124 18.77 9.08 -15.82
C LYS A 124 17.34 8.86 -15.35
N TRP A 125 16.97 7.62 -15.06
CA TRP A 125 15.66 7.28 -14.53
C TRP A 125 15.53 7.67 -13.05
N LYS A 126 14.35 8.10 -12.68
CA LYS A 126 13.91 8.29 -11.29
C LYS A 126 12.41 8.06 -11.20
N PRO A 127 11.90 7.59 -10.06
CA PRO A 127 10.44 7.52 -9.84
C PRO A 127 9.85 8.93 -9.92
N LYS A 128 8.69 9.06 -10.52
CA LYS A 128 7.94 10.32 -10.70
C LYS A 128 6.77 10.41 -9.74
N THR A 129 6.21 9.27 -9.40
CA THR A 129 5.01 9.15 -8.58
C THR A 129 5.39 8.98 -7.12
N THR A 130 4.91 9.86 -6.24
CA THR A 130 5.14 9.72 -4.81
C THR A 130 4.28 8.59 -4.23
N PHE A 131 4.68 8.05 -3.08
CA PHE A 131 3.90 7.06 -2.34
C PHE A 131 2.44 7.50 -2.11
N LYS A 132 2.26 8.77 -1.74
CA LYS A 132 0.92 9.34 -1.52
C LYS A 132 0.10 9.41 -2.80
N ASP A 133 0.71 9.84 -3.91
CA ASP A 133 0.00 10.00 -5.18
C ASP A 133 -0.37 8.63 -5.75
N MET A 134 0.51 7.64 -5.63
CA MET A 134 0.23 6.26 -6.01
C MET A 134 -0.99 5.70 -5.26
N ILE A 135 -1.02 5.82 -3.94
CA ILE A 135 -2.17 5.32 -3.15
C ILE A 135 -3.45 6.07 -3.52
N LYS A 136 -3.35 7.38 -3.70
CA LYS A 136 -4.51 8.18 -4.12
C LYS A 136 -5.06 7.72 -5.46
N GLU A 137 -4.20 7.52 -6.45
CA GLU A 137 -4.58 7.03 -7.78
C GLU A 137 -5.25 5.65 -7.71
N MET A 138 -4.69 4.72 -6.94
CA MET A 138 -5.28 3.39 -6.74
C MET A 138 -6.68 3.48 -6.14
N ILE A 139 -6.85 4.25 -5.07
CA ILE A 139 -8.15 4.41 -4.38
C ILE A 139 -9.17 5.12 -5.26
N ASP A 140 -8.78 6.19 -5.96
CA ASP A 140 -9.67 6.92 -6.87
C ASP A 140 -10.16 6.00 -8.02
N ASN A 141 -9.26 5.19 -8.59
CA ASN A 141 -9.62 4.20 -9.61
C ASN A 141 -10.61 3.16 -9.08
N ASP A 142 -10.35 2.57 -7.92
CA ASP A 142 -11.22 1.56 -7.33
C ASP A 142 -12.61 2.13 -7.00
N ILE A 143 -12.68 3.35 -6.47
CA ILE A 143 -13.95 4.04 -6.22
C ILE A 143 -14.72 4.26 -7.54
N ASN A 144 -14.02 4.67 -8.59
CA ASN A 144 -14.65 4.88 -9.91
C ASN A 144 -15.19 3.57 -10.49
N LEU A 145 -14.47 2.46 -10.37
CA LEU A 145 -14.92 1.14 -10.82
C LEU A 145 -16.17 0.68 -10.06
N ILE A 146 -16.19 0.85 -8.74
CA ILE A 146 -17.36 0.52 -7.91
C ILE A 146 -18.58 1.35 -8.33
N ASN A 147 -18.39 2.66 -8.55
CA ASN A 147 -19.47 3.57 -8.94
C ASN A 147 -20.02 3.27 -10.34
N GLN A 148 -19.18 2.79 -11.25
CA GLN A 148 -19.57 2.38 -12.59
C GLN A 148 -20.25 1.00 -12.64
N LYS A 149 -20.39 0.30 -11.50
CA LYS A 149 -20.91 -1.08 -11.40
C LYS A 149 -20.21 -2.09 -12.32
N LYS A 150 -18.98 -1.82 -12.73
CA LYS A 150 -18.18 -2.77 -13.50
C LYS A 150 -17.57 -3.80 -12.55
N PRO A 151 -17.81 -5.11 -12.78
CA PRO A 151 -17.05 -6.15 -12.08
C PRO A 151 -15.57 -6.07 -12.49
N TYR A 152 -14.68 -6.45 -11.60
CA TYR A 152 -13.26 -6.66 -11.91
C TYR A 152 -13.07 -7.77 -12.93
#